data_34ddad72b3c0ffe73eb857cac74a315d
#
_entry.id   34ddad72b3c0ffe73eb857cac74a315d
#
_cell.length_a   1.000
_cell.length_b   1.000
_cell.length_c   1.000
_cell.angle_alpha   90.00
_cell.angle_beta   90.00
_cell.angle_gamma   90.00
#
_symmetry.space_group_name_H-M   'P 1'
#
loop_
_entity.id
_entity.type
_entity.pdbx_description
1 polymer ?
#
loop_
_entity_poly.entity_id
_entity_poly.type
_entity_poly.pdbx_seq_one_letter_code
_entity_poly.pdbx_strand_id
1 'polypeptide(L)'
;MNTHRNAHQGNKEITADILFIEWYEVGRILLTRSTVTGRSVRIERALGMTFYDGEIIHIAPDFTICIRIKPCLCILLKTFDFDVLGHFCFEVGNRHLPLFWQKDGIALAYDGHVYPALKAKYGDVVCLETRTLFPTDGLKAFGKYS
;
A
#
# COMPACT_ATOMS: atom_id res chain seq x y z
N MET A 1 40.07 22.73 38.09
CA MET A 1 38.63 23.03 38.05
C MET A 1 38.07 22.49 36.77
N ASN A 2 37.55 21.28 36.82
CA ASN A 2 36.92 20.65 35.66
C ASN A 2 35.43 20.96 35.71
N THR A 3 35.00 21.94 34.97
CA THR A 3 33.61 22.10 34.63
C THR A 3 33.27 21.06 33.59
N HIS A 4 32.82 19.91 34.04
CA HIS A 4 32.07 19.01 33.15
C HIS A 4 30.79 19.73 32.75
N ARG A 5 30.83 20.40 31.64
CA ARG A 5 29.60 20.69 30.91
C ARG A 5 29.08 19.34 30.42
N ASN A 6 28.22 18.76 31.19
CA ASN A 6 27.29 17.80 30.65
C ASN A 6 26.49 18.54 29.60
N ALA A 7 26.97 18.49 28.38
CA ALA A 7 26.14 18.75 27.26
C ALA A 7 25.12 17.62 27.24
N HIS A 8 24.02 17.77 27.97
CA HIS A 8 22.79 17.16 27.58
C HIS A 8 22.43 17.80 26.24
N GLN A 9 23.04 17.30 25.18
CA GLN A 9 22.40 17.34 23.90
C GLN A 9 21.14 16.52 24.14
N GLY A 10 20.06 17.24 24.49
CA GLY A 10 18.76 16.63 24.48
C GLY A 10 18.64 15.98 23.13
N ASN A 11 18.57 14.65 23.08
CA ASN A 11 18.08 13.98 21.89
C ASN A 11 16.71 14.59 21.63
N LYS A 12 16.66 15.58 20.71
CA LYS A 12 15.39 16.01 20.16
C LYS A 12 14.84 14.77 19.51
N GLU A 13 13.83 14.18 20.13
CA GLU A 13 13.12 13.08 19.55
C GLU A 13 12.58 13.57 18.21
N ILE A 14 13.09 12.99 17.12
CA ILE A 14 12.57 13.24 15.80
C ILE A 14 11.19 12.59 15.75
N THR A 15 10.15 13.40 15.66
CA THR A 15 8.79 12.91 15.54
C THR A 15 8.55 12.42 14.12
N ALA A 16 8.11 11.19 14.00
CA ALA A 16 7.66 10.66 12.72
C ALA A 16 6.20 11.07 12.46
N ASP A 17 5.99 11.93 11.49
CA ASP A 17 4.66 12.25 10.98
C ASP A 17 4.31 11.33 9.82
N ILE A 18 3.05 11.04 9.62
CA ILE A 18 2.57 10.06 8.66
C ILE A 18 1.65 10.71 7.64
N LEU A 19 1.92 10.44 6.38
CA LEU A 19 1.03 10.73 5.27
C LEU A 19 0.42 9.43 4.76
N PHE A 20 -0.88 9.25 4.99
CA PHE A 20 -1.59 8.10 4.46
C PHE A 20 -2.00 8.32 3.02
N ILE A 21 -1.80 7.31 2.20
CA ILE A 21 -2.29 7.24 0.82
C ILE A 21 -3.08 5.96 0.62
N GLU A 22 -3.98 5.99 -0.36
CA GLU A 22 -4.70 4.80 -0.79
C GLU A 22 -3.83 3.94 -1.70
N TRP A 23 -4.08 2.64 -1.72
CA TRP A 23 -3.31 1.71 -2.55
C TRP A 23 -3.27 2.10 -4.04
N TYR A 24 -4.34 2.72 -4.55
CA TYR A 24 -4.44 3.15 -5.95
C TYR A 24 -3.77 4.50 -6.23
N GLU A 25 -3.28 5.18 -5.20
CA GLU A 25 -2.62 6.48 -5.34
C GLU A 25 -1.10 6.38 -5.50
N VAL A 26 -0.55 5.19 -5.39
CA VAL A 26 0.92 4.99 -5.36
C VAL A 26 1.65 5.48 -6.61
N GLY A 27 0.98 5.55 -7.74
CA GLY A 27 1.55 6.03 -9.00
C GLY A 27 1.22 7.47 -9.35
N ARG A 28 0.60 8.24 -8.46
CA ARG A 28 0.24 9.64 -8.75
C ARG A 28 1.47 10.52 -8.89
N ILE A 29 1.45 11.40 -9.88
CA ILE A 29 2.52 12.40 -10.11
C ILE A 29 2.34 13.64 -9.24
N LEU A 30 1.13 13.91 -8.81
CA LEU A 30 0.79 15.02 -7.91
C LEU A 30 -0.11 14.53 -6.79
N LEU A 31 0.29 14.80 -5.56
CA LEU A 31 -0.49 14.48 -4.37
C LEU A 31 -0.46 15.68 -3.43
N THR A 32 -1.64 16.20 -3.07
CA THR A 32 -1.79 17.25 -2.07
C THR A 32 -2.65 16.69 -0.94
N ARG A 33 -2.10 16.69 0.28
CA ARG A 33 -2.77 16.06 1.41
C ARG A 33 -2.23 16.57 2.73
N SER A 34 -3.02 16.41 3.80
CA SER A 34 -2.57 16.69 5.16
C SER A 34 -2.05 15.43 5.82
N THR A 35 -0.97 15.55 6.59
CA THR A 35 -0.46 14.48 7.42
C THR A 35 -1.37 14.24 8.64
N VAL A 36 -1.09 13.17 9.38
CA VAL A 36 -1.83 12.83 10.61
C VAL A 36 -1.79 13.96 11.64
N THR A 37 -0.70 14.71 11.72
CA THR A 37 -0.58 15.84 12.65
C THR A 37 -1.08 17.16 12.07
N GLY A 38 -1.60 17.18 10.84
CA GLY A 38 -2.20 18.34 10.22
C GLY A 38 -1.29 19.18 9.34
N ARG A 39 -0.06 18.70 9.02
CA ARG A 39 0.81 19.39 8.07
C ARG A 39 0.30 19.23 6.66
N SER A 40 0.23 20.32 5.91
CA SER A 40 -0.11 20.30 4.49
C SER A 40 1.11 19.90 3.67
N VAL A 41 0.95 18.91 2.82
CA VAL A 41 2.03 18.37 1.98
C VAL A 41 1.57 18.39 0.52
N ARG A 42 2.43 18.88 -0.36
CA ARG A 42 2.29 18.78 -1.80
C ARG A 42 3.50 18.03 -2.34
N ILE A 43 3.26 16.92 -3.01
CA ILE A 43 4.30 16.09 -3.58
C ILE A 43 4.11 16.04 -5.09
N GLU A 44 5.18 16.35 -5.81
CA GLU A 44 5.27 16.18 -7.27
C GLU A 44 6.32 15.12 -7.55
N ARG A 45 5.99 14.16 -8.42
CA ARG A 45 6.91 13.10 -8.85
C ARG A 45 6.97 13.00 -10.35
N ALA A 46 8.11 12.53 -10.84
CA ALA A 46 8.25 12.17 -12.24
C ALA A 46 7.33 11.01 -12.61
N LEU A 47 6.86 11.00 -13.85
CA LEU A 47 6.08 9.89 -14.40
C LEU A 47 6.84 8.58 -14.26
N GLY A 48 6.15 7.54 -13.83
CA GLY A 48 6.74 6.20 -13.61
C GLY A 48 7.34 5.97 -12.23
N MET A 49 7.40 7.00 -11.38
CA MET A 49 7.80 6.84 -9.97
C MET A 49 6.62 6.34 -9.15
N THR A 50 6.87 5.36 -8.31
CA THR A 50 5.84 4.76 -7.43
C THR A 50 6.20 5.02 -5.97
N PHE A 51 5.22 5.48 -5.17
CA PHE A 51 5.37 5.54 -3.72
C PHE A 51 5.42 4.12 -3.15
N TYR A 52 6.24 3.91 -2.12
CA TYR A 52 6.23 2.67 -1.35
C TYR A 52 5.92 2.92 0.11
N ASP A 53 5.39 1.91 0.77
CA ASP A 53 5.07 1.98 2.19
C ASP A 53 6.34 2.14 3.02
N GLY A 54 6.33 3.13 3.93
CA GLY A 54 7.49 3.46 4.73
C GLY A 54 8.47 4.45 4.08
N GLU A 55 8.19 4.93 2.88
CA GLU A 55 9.04 5.91 2.20
C GLU A 55 9.08 7.22 2.96
N ILE A 56 10.28 7.73 3.22
CA ILE A 56 10.48 9.04 3.85
C ILE A 56 10.50 10.10 2.75
N ILE A 57 9.53 11.00 2.77
CA ILE A 57 9.36 12.04 1.74
C ILE A 57 9.86 13.41 2.17
N HIS A 58 10.09 13.60 3.46
CA HIS A 58 10.60 14.86 4.00
C HIS A 58 11.37 14.62 5.30
N ILE A 59 12.50 15.29 5.42
CA ILE A 59 13.32 15.27 6.64
C ILE A 59 13.53 16.71 7.08
N ALA A 60 13.07 17.04 8.28
CA ALA A 60 13.31 18.29 8.96
C ALA A 60 14.09 18.02 10.26
N PRO A 61 14.65 19.06 10.91
CA PRO A 61 15.43 18.84 12.14
C PRO A 61 14.67 18.19 13.30
N ASP A 62 13.35 18.40 13.36
CA ASP A 62 12.48 17.96 14.46
C ASP A 62 11.42 16.94 14.05
N PHE A 63 11.22 16.70 12.75
CA PHE A 63 10.27 15.71 12.27
C PHE A 63 10.67 15.12 10.93
N THR A 64 10.13 13.95 10.64
CA THR A 64 10.15 13.33 9.32
C THR A 64 8.72 13.08 8.86
N ILE A 65 8.49 13.02 7.57
CA ILE A 65 7.21 12.62 6.99
C ILE A 65 7.41 11.31 6.23
N CYS A 66 6.62 10.32 6.61
CA CYS A 66 6.68 8.97 6.09
C CYS A 66 5.37 8.63 5.40
N ILE A 67 5.44 8.02 4.21
CA ILE A 67 4.28 7.48 3.50
C ILE A 67 3.85 6.16 4.15
N ARG A 68 2.54 6.01 4.36
CA ARG A 68 1.92 4.73 4.70
C ARG A 68 0.73 4.48 3.80
N ILE A 69 0.63 3.26 3.31
CA ILE A 69 -0.52 2.83 2.51
C ILE A 69 -1.62 2.38 3.47
N LYS A 70 -2.82 2.95 3.30
CA LYS A 70 -3.97 2.56 4.12
C LYS A 70 -4.38 1.13 3.87
N PRO A 71 -4.67 0.36 4.92
CA PRO A 71 -5.42 -0.88 4.77
C PRO A 71 -6.77 -0.62 4.11
N CYS A 72 -7.25 -1.58 3.35
CA CYS A 72 -8.55 -1.54 2.72
C CYS A 72 -9.24 -2.90 2.79
N LEU A 73 -10.56 -2.89 2.61
CA LEU A 73 -11.31 -4.14 2.48
C LEU A 73 -10.91 -4.83 1.18
N CYS A 74 -10.56 -6.10 1.28
CA CYS A 74 -10.10 -6.92 0.18
C CYS A 74 -10.95 -8.17 0.01
N ILE A 75 -11.03 -8.63 -1.23
CA ILE A 75 -11.46 -9.97 -1.58
C ILE A 75 -10.23 -10.85 -1.59
N LEU A 76 -10.21 -11.89 -0.78
CA LEU A 76 -9.10 -12.83 -0.71
C LEU A 76 -9.50 -14.17 -1.29
N LEU A 77 -8.64 -14.73 -2.12
CA LEU A 77 -8.66 -16.13 -2.49
C LEU A 77 -7.61 -16.85 -1.65
N LYS A 78 -8.05 -17.59 -0.62
CA LYS A 78 -7.17 -18.30 0.32
C LYS A 78 -6.93 -19.72 -0.12
N THR A 79 -6.13 -19.91 -1.15
CA THR A 79 -5.71 -21.22 -1.61
C THR A 79 -4.42 -21.09 -2.43
N PHE A 80 -3.65 -22.16 -2.45
CA PHE A 80 -2.53 -22.35 -3.37
C PHE A 80 -2.78 -23.50 -4.35
N ASP A 81 -4.03 -23.94 -4.46
CA ASP A 81 -4.40 -24.87 -5.54
C ASP A 81 -4.16 -24.20 -6.89
N PHE A 82 -3.31 -24.81 -7.70
CA PHE A 82 -2.82 -24.22 -8.93
C PHE A 82 -3.95 -23.93 -9.93
N ASP A 83 -4.89 -24.86 -10.07
CA ASP A 83 -5.99 -24.70 -11.02
C ASP A 83 -6.94 -23.58 -10.57
N VAL A 84 -7.27 -23.52 -9.30
CA VAL A 84 -8.12 -22.49 -8.75
C VAL A 84 -7.49 -21.11 -8.88
N LEU A 85 -6.20 -20.97 -8.54
CA LEU A 85 -5.46 -19.73 -8.71
C LEU A 85 -5.43 -19.27 -10.15
N GLY A 86 -5.15 -20.18 -11.08
CA GLY A 86 -5.07 -19.87 -12.50
C GLY A 86 -6.41 -19.35 -13.05
N HIS A 87 -7.51 -20.02 -12.75
CA HIS A 87 -8.85 -19.60 -13.16
C HIS A 87 -9.23 -18.26 -12.56
N PHE A 88 -9.00 -18.09 -11.28
CA PHE A 88 -9.30 -16.83 -10.57
C PHE A 88 -8.53 -15.65 -11.17
N CYS A 89 -7.22 -15.79 -11.33
CA CYS A 89 -6.38 -14.75 -11.90
C CYS A 89 -6.79 -14.39 -13.33
N PHE A 90 -7.15 -15.40 -14.13
CA PHE A 90 -7.62 -15.18 -15.50
C PHE A 90 -8.93 -14.37 -15.53
N GLU A 91 -9.91 -14.74 -14.72
CA GLU A 91 -11.20 -14.05 -14.67
C GLU A 91 -11.08 -12.62 -14.15
N VAL A 92 -10.34 -12.43 -13.05
CA VAL A 92 -10.13 -11.09 -12.47
C VAL A 92 -9.27 -10.23 -13.38
N GLY A 93 -8.24 -10.81 -14.00
CA GLY A 93 -7.38 -10.12 -14.96
C GLY A 93 -8.14 -9.63 -16.19
N ASN A 94 -9.11 -10.40 -16.69
CA ASN A 94 -9.97 -10.00 -17.81
C ASN A 94 -10.83 -8.76 -17.47
N ARG A 95 -11.08 -8.51 -16.21
CA ARG A 95 -11.80 -7.31 -15.75
C ARG A 95 -10.88 -6.13 -15.49
N HIS A 96 -9.59 -6.29 -15.74
CA HIS A 96 -8.54 -5.29 -15.47
C HIS A 96 -8.45 -4.84 -14.00
N LEU A 97 -8.83 -5.71 -13.09
CA LEU A 97 -8.71 -5.45 -11.66
C LEU A 97 -7.32 -5.88 -11.17
N PRO A 98 -6.59 -5.01 -10.47
CA PRO A 98 -5.28 -5.34 -9.94
C PRO A 98 -5.33 -6.46 -8.90
N LEU A 99 -4.38 -7.39 -8.98
CA LEU A 99 -4.20 -8.49 -8.06
C LEU A 99 -2.89 -8.35 -7.30
N PHE A 100 -2.90 -8.80 -6.06
CA PHE A 100 -1.77 -8.70 -5.14
C PHE A 100 -1.51 -10.04 -4.46
N TRP A 101 -0.25 -10.49 -4.49
CA TRP A 101 0.14 -11.68 -3.75
C TRP A 101 0.01 -11.47 -2.26
N GLN A 102 -0.43 -12.51 -1.56
CA GLN A 102 -0.53 -12.58 -0.11
C GLN A 102 0.14 -13.87 0.37
N LYS A 103 0.46 -13.94 1.66
CA LYS A 103 1.06 -15.15 2.26
C LYS A 103 0.17 -16.37 2.13
N ASP A 104 -1.14 -16.16 2.15
CA ASP A 104 -2.17 -17.20 2.16
C ASP A 104 -2.96 -17.30 0.85
N GLY A 105 -2.54 -16.61 -0.19
CA GLY A 105 -3.19 -16.64 -1.49
C GLY A 105 -3.01 -15.38 -2.30
N ILE A 106 -4.10 -14.85 -2.83
CA ILE A 106 -4.11 -13.65 -3.65
C ILE A 106 -5.28 -12.74 -3.26
N ALA A 107 -5.08 -11.44 -3.40
CA ALA A 107 -6.06 -10.45 -3.00
C ALA A 107 -6.32 -9.41 -4.09
N LEU A 108 -7.52 -8.84 -4.08
CA LEU A 108 -7.85 -7.61 -4.79
C LEU A 108 -8.65 -6.71 -3.87
N ALA A 109 -8.65 -5.41 -4.16
CA ALA A 109 -9.49 -4.48 -3.44
C ALA A 109 -10.97 -4.83 -3.62
N TYR A 110 -11.75 -4.64 -2.59
CA TYR A 110 -13.19 -4.97 -2.62
C TYR A 110 -13.88 -4.25 -3.80
N ASP A 111 -14.67 -5.04 -4.51
CA ASP A 111 -15.54 -4.59 -5.58
C ASP A 111 -16.88 -5.31 -5.40
N GLY A 112 -17.94 -4.51 -5.20
CA GLY A 112 -19.27 -5.04 -4.91
C GLY A 112 -19.95 -5.72 -6.10
N HIS A 113 -19.48 -5.50 -7.34
CA HIS A 113 -19.98 -6.20 -8.51
C HIS A 113 -19.34 -7.56 -8.72
N VAL A 114 -18.07 -7.66 -8.35
CA VAL A 114 -17.25 -8.86 -8.58
C VAL A 114 -17.39 -9.87 -7.45
N TYR A 115 -17.46 -9.40 -6.21
CA TYR A 115 -17.45 -10.27 -5.04
C TYR A 115 -18.53 -11.35 -5.05
N PRO A 116 -19.81 -11.04 -5.31
CA PRO A 116 -20.86 -12.09 -5.33
C PRO A 116 -20.58 -13.20 -6.33
N ALA A 117 -20.09 -12.85 -7.51
CA ALA A 117 -19.77 -13.83 -8.56
C ALA A 117 -18.59 -14.72 -8.15
N LEU A 118 -17.55 -14.13 -7.56
CA LEU A 118 -16.38 -14.87 -7.09
C LEU A 118 -16.74 -15.79 -5.91
N LYS A 119 -17.54 -15.30 -4.99
CA LYS A 119 -18.02 -16.10 -3.84
C LYS A 119 -18.86 -17.28 -4.30
N ALA A 120 -19.76 -17.06 -5.25
CA ALA A 120 -20.59 -18.13 -5.80
C ALA A 120 -19.77 -19.21 -6.51
N LYS A 121 -18.74 -18.80 -7.25
CA LYS A 121 -17.92 -19.73 -8.03
C LYS A 121 -16.89 -20.49 -7.20
N TYR A 122 -16.20 -19.81 -6.30
CA TYR A 122 -15.06 -20.39 -5.56
C TYR A 122 -15.41 -20.78 -4.12
N GLY A 123 -16.55 -20.36 -3.61
CA GLY A 123 -17.04 -20.79 -2.29
C GLY A 123 -16.20 -20.30 -1.12
N ASP A 124 -15.90 -21.21 -0.19
CA ASP A 124 -15.29 -20.89 1.09
C ASP A 124 -13.83 -20.39 1.02
N VAL A 125 -13.14 -20.63 -0.09
CA VAL A 125 -11.78 -20.10 -0.29
C VAL A 125 -11.77 -18.60 -0.62
N VAL A 126 -12.93 -18.03 -0.95
CA VAL A 126 -13.10 -16.58 -1.14
C VAL A 126 -13.70 -15.98 0.11
N CYS A 127 -13.04 -14.98 0.67
CA CYS A 127 -13.52 -14.26 1.84
C CYS A 127 -13.15 -12.77 1.79
N LEU A 128 -13.72 -12.01 2.71
CA LEU A 128 -13.42 -10.58 2.87
C LEU A 128 -12.54 -10.38 4.10
N GLU A 129 -11.44 -9.69 3.94
CA GLU A 129 -10.57 -9.24 5.03
C GLU A 129 -9.98 -7.87 4.72
N THR A 130 -9.69 -7.12 5.78
CA THR A 130 -8.91 -5.88 5.64
C THR A 130 -7.43 -6.23 5.51
N ARG A 131 -6.82 -5.79 4.43
CA ARG A 131 -5.41 -5.98 4.14
C ARG A 131 -4.79 -4.71 3.58
N THR A 132 -3.48 -4.59 3.69
CA THR A 132 -2.73 -3.54 2.99
C THR A 132 -2.22 -4.10 1.67
N LEU A 133 -2.53 -3.41 0.58
CA LEU A 133 -2.11 -3.79 -0.76
C LEU A 133 -0.84 -3.03 -1.14
N PHE A 134 0.30 -3.70 -1.08
CA PHE A 134 1.59 -3.12 -1.40
C PHE A 134 1.90 -3.23 -2.90
N PRO A 135 2.43 -2.16 -3.53
CA PRO A 135 2.77 -2.22 -4.96
C PRO A 135 3.74 -3.33 -5.32
N THR A 136 4.66 -3.66 -4.41
CA THR A 136 5.66 -4.71 -4.62
C THR A 136 5.05 -6.10 -4.73
N ASP A 137 3.85 -6.31 -4.20
CA ASP A 137 3.14 -7.59 -4.26
C ASP A 137 2.18 -7.67 -5.45
N GLY A 138 2.04 -6.59 -6.21
CA GLY A 138 1.15 -6.54 -7.37
C GLY A 138 1.59 -7.44 -8.50
N LEU A 139 0.64 -8.19 -9.08
CA LEU A 139 0.85 -8.90 -10.33
C LEU A 139 0.89 -7.88 -11.46
N LYS A 140 1.96 -7.94 -12.26
CA LYS A 140 2.13 -7.03 -13.39
C LYS A 140 1.96 -7.78 -14.70
N ALA A 141 1.35 -7.12 -15.67
CA ALA A 141 1.33 -7.64 -17.03
C ALA A 141 2.74 -7.73 -17.57
N PHE A 142 3.00 -8.76 -18.36
CA PHE A 142 4.27 -8.92 -19.03
C PHE A 142 4.45 -7.85 -20.11
N GLY A 143 5.62 -7.21 -20.13
CA GLY A 143 6.00 -6.25 -21.17
C GLY A 143 5.90 -4.79 -20.74
N LYS A 144 5.67 -3.88 -21.69
CA LYS A 144 5.80 -2.41 -21.57
C LYS A 144 4.85 -1.69 -20.63
N TYR A 145 4.04 -2.40 -19.91
CA TYR A 145 3.13 -1.85 -18.91
C TYR A 145 3.69 -1.90 -17.48
N SER A 146 4.95 -2.15 -17.39
CA SER A 146 5.66 -2.06 -16.13
C SER A 146 5.83 -0.62 -15.66
#